data_9e7f4ddccf3ef75c1ab4a220ba5abc26
#
_entry.id   9e7f4ddccf3ef75c1ab4a220ba5abc26
#
_cell.length_a   1.000
_cell.length_b   1.000
_cell.length_c   1.000
_cell.angle_alpha   90.00
_cell.angle_beta   90.00
_cell.angle_gamma   90.00
#
_symmetry.space_group_name_H-M   'P 1'
#
loop_
_entity.id
_entity.type
_entity.pdbx_description
1 polymer ?
#
loop_
_entity_poly.entity_id
_entity_poly.type
_entity_poly.pdbx_seq_one_letter_code
_entity_poly.pdbx_strand_id
1 'polypeptide(L)'
;MLFDRIIIVDWSASSSATTGADSVWIAVADAGGIELSNPPTRRVALAEMAAAVGSVGPTLIGVDFSLGFPRGTAAALDLAGRPWRAMWELLGSAVNDDDRNRNNRFGVASGLNADMAGVAATAASTERAAGPFWGCPPAQRTEHLTSTKPTRAAAWPPEWRRVEARLRGE
;
A
#
# COMPACT_ATOMS: atom_id res chain seq x y z
N MET A 1 -18.81 -23.63 8.04
CA MET A 1 -17.67 -22.85 7.53
C MET A 1 -17.11 -22.02 8.66
N LEU A 2 -15.84 -21.61 8.59
CA LEU A 2 -15.22 -20.72 9.61
C LEU A 2 -15.70 -19.27 9.48
N PHE A 3 -16.22 -18.89 8.32
CA PHE A 3 -16.71 -17.56 8.00
C PHE A 3 -18.10 -17.65 7.39
N ASP A 4 -18.96 -16.72 7.74
CA ASP A 4 -20.32 -16.61 7.24
C ASP A 4 -20.35 -15.79 5.94
N ARG A 5 -19.30 -14.98 5.72
CA ARG A 5 -19.11 -14.15 4.50
C ARG A 5 -17.66 -14.09 4.11
N ILE A 6 -17.41 -14.05 2.79
CA ILE A 6 -16.10 -13.81 2.20
C ILE A 6 -16.23 -12.59 1.27
N ILE A 7 -15.35 -11.61 1.44
CA ILE A 7 -15.24 -10.42 0.60
C ILE A 7 -13.88 -10.47 -0.08
N ILE A 8 -13.85 -10.44 -1.41
CA ILE A 8 -12.61 -10.33 -2.19
C ILE A 8 -12.62 -8.99 -2.91
N VAL A 9 -11.52 -8.27 -2.80
CA VAL A 9 -11.38 -6.94 -3.38
C VAL A 9 -10.15 -6.89 -4.27
N ASP A 10 -10.39 -6.58 -5.56
CA ASP A 10 -9.37 -6.18 -6.51
C ASP A 10 -9.28 -4.65 -6.47
N TRP A 11 -8.17 -4.13 -5.92
CA TRP A 11 -8.04 -2.71 -5.59
C TRP A 11 -7.39 -1.95 -6.73
N SER A 12 -7.90 -0.78 -7.06
CA SER A 12 -7.32 0.05 -8.12
C SER A 12 -6.46 1.19 -7.58
N ALA A 13 -5.31 1.39 -8.23
CA ALA A 13 -4.43 2.53 -8.04
C ALA A 13 -4.79 3.73 -8.94
N SER A 14 -5.90 3.67 -9.70
CA SER A 14 -6.35 4.77 -10.56
C SER A 14 -6.46 6.08 -9.80
N SER A 15 -6.02 7.18 -10.41
CA SER A 15 -6.15 8.54 -9.87
C SER A 15 -7.39 9.28 -10.39
N SER A 16 -8.35 8.57 -10.94
CA SER A 16 -9.63 9.10 -11.40
C SER A 16 -10.76 8.13 -11.05
N ALA A 17 -11.96 8.65 -10.87
CA ALA A 17 -13.16 7.83 -10.75
C ALA A 17 -13.35 7.06 -12.05
N THR A 18 -13.46 5.71 -11.97
CA THR A 18 -13.57 4.84 -13.12
C THR A 18 -14.27 3.53 -12.75
N THR A 19 -14.90 2.90 -13.74
CA THR A 19 -15.49 1.56 -13.66
C THR A 19 -14.98 0.71 -14.83
N GLY A 20 -15.15 -0.62 -14.76
CA GLY A 20 -14.68 -1.54 -15.78
C GLY A 20 -13.22 -1.95 -15.58
N ALA A 21 -12.43 -1.97 -16.64
CA ALA A 21 -11.02 -2.32 -16.55
C ALA A 21 -10.23 -1.32 -15.67
N ASP A 22 -9.22 -1.82 -14.97
CA ASP A 22 -8.35 -1.03 -14.08
C ASP A 22 -9.07 -0.24 -12.98
N SER A 23 -10.26 -0.69 -12.57
CA SER A 23 -11.07 -0.10 -11.49
C SER A 23 -11.19 -1.03 -10.28
N VAL A 24 -11.84 -0.57 -9.21
CA VAL A 24 -12.09 -1.40 -8.04
C VAL A 24 -13.21 -2.40 -8.33
N TRP A 25 -13.00 -3.67 -8.00
CA TRP A 25 -14.02 -4.71 -8.02
C TRP A 25 -14.16 -5.35 -6.66
N ILE A 26 -15.39 -5.62 -6.25
CA ILE A 26 -15.71 -6.29 -5.00
C ILE A 26 -16.59 -7.49 -5.29
N ALA A 27 -16.18 -8.65 -4.79
CA ALA A 27 -17.00 -9.85 -4.75
C ALA A 27 -17.39 -10.14 -3.31
N VAL A 28 -18.66 -10.29 -3.03
CA VAL A 28 -19.20 -10.70 -1.72
C VAL A 28 -19.88 -12.04 -1.88
N ALA A 29 -19.43 -13.04 -1.12
CA ALA A 29 -19.97 -14.38 -1.11
C ALA A 29 -20.48 -14.76 0.27
N ASP A 30 -21.73 -15.23 0.37
CA ASP A 30 -22.36 -15.76 1.59
C ASP A 30 -23.37 -16.86 1.23
N ALA A 31 -24.25 -17.24 2.18
CA ALA A 31 -25.29 -18.26 1.97
C ALA A 31 -26.29 -17.89 0.87
N GLY A 32 -26.44 -16.61 0.54
CA GLY A 32 -27.31 -16.12 -0.53
C GLY A 32 -26.71 -16.21 -1.92
N GLY A 33 -25.43 -16.47 -2.04
CA GLY A 33 -24.72 -16.56 -3.32
C GLY A 33 -23.52 -15.62 -3.43
N ILE A 34 -23.19 -15.21 -4.65
CA ILE A 34 -22.10 -14.30 -4.95
C ILE A 34 -22.65 -13.04 -5.62
N GLU A 35 -22.34 -11.90 -5.04
CA GLU A 35 -22.63 -10.58 -5.61
C GLU A 35 -21.36 -9.90 -6.05
N LEU A 36 -21.38 -9.23 -7.21
CA LEU A 36 -20.27 -8.44 -7.74
C LEU A 36 -20.68 -6.98 -7.81
N SER A 37 -19.78 -6.10 -7.37
CA SER A 37 -19.92 -4.66 -7.56
C SER A 37 -18.65 -4.04 -8.15
N ASN A 38 -18.84 -2.91 -8.83
CA ASN A 38 -17.76 -2.16 -9.45
C ASN A 38 -17.89 -0.68 -9.09
N PRO A 39 -17.57 -0.31 -7.85
CA PRO A 39 -17.68 1.07 -7.38
C PRO A 39 -16.72 2.00 -8.11
N PRO A 40 -17.16 3.22 -8.48
CA PRO A 40 -16.37 4.13 -9.29
C PRO A 40 -15.19 4.75 -8.55
N THR A 41 -15.21 4.73 -7.22
CA THR A 41 -14.15 5.31 -6.39
C THR A 41 -13.83 4.43 -5.18
N ARG A 42 -12.61 4.57 -4.65
CA ARG A 42 -12.18 3.89 -3.42
C ARG A 42 -13.05 4.25 -2.21
N ARG A 43 -13.55 5.48 -2.16
CA ARG A 43 -14.46 5.91 -1.08
C ARG A 43 -15.78 5.14 -1.12
N VAL A 44 -16.38 4.98 -2.30
CA VAL A 44 -17.60 4.17 -2.48
C VAL A 44 -17.31 2.71 -2.14
N ALA A 45 -16.18 2.17 -2.62
CA ALA A 45 -15.75 0.81 -2.31
C ALA A 45 -15.63 0.56 -0.80
N LEU A 46 -14.99 1.46 -0.06
CA LEU A 46 -14.85 1.35 1.39
C LEU A 46 -16.20 1.40 2.12
N ALA A 47 -17.15 2.23 1.66
CA ALA A 47 -18.50 2.28 2.21
C ALA A 47 -19.27 0.98 1.96
N GLU A 48 -19.19 0.41 0.76
CA GLU A 48 -19.80 -0.90 0.44
C GLU A 48 -19.20 -2.03 1.28
N MET A 49 -17.86 -2.08 1.40
CA MET A 49 -17.19 -3.05 2.26
C MET A 49 -17.61 -2.93 3.73
N ALA A 50 -17.66 -1.71 4.26
CA ALA A 50 -18.07 -1.46 5.64
C ALA A 50 -19.52 -1.92 5.89
N ALA A 51 -20.42 -1.65 4.96
CA ALA A 51 -21.82 -2.12 5.03
C ALA A 51 -21.89 -3.65 4.96
N ALA A 52 -21.10 -4.27 4.10
CA ALA A 52 -21.06 -5.73 3.98
C ALA A 52 -20.52 -6.41 5.25
N VAL A 53 -19.51 -5.84 5.91
CA VAL A 53 -18.94 -6.40 7.16
C VAL A 53 -19.94 -6.30 8.34
N GLY A 54 -20.68 -5.21 8.43
CA GLY A 54 -21.56 -4.92 9.57
C GLY A 54 -22.84 -5.77 9.67
N SER A 55 -23.15 -6.59 8.67
CA SER A 55 -24.49 -7.21 8.54
C SER A 55 -24.59 -8.69 8.94
N VAL A 56 -23.47 -9.39 9.17
CA VAL A 56 -23.44 -10.84 9.48
C VAL A 56 -22.26 -11.19 10.40
N GLY A 57 -22.17 -12.46 10.80
CA GLY A 57 -21.11 -13.00 11.66
C GLY A 57 -19.68 -12.92 11.07
N PRO A 58 -18.79 -13.85 11.41
CA PRO A 58 -17.38 -13.78 11.01
C PRO A 58 -17.20 -13.61 9.52
N THR A 59 -16.47 -12.55 9.13
CA THR A 59 -16.22 -12.20 7.73
C THR A 59 -14.71 -12.30 7.42
N LEU A 60 -14.35 -12.96 6.31
CA LEU A 60 -13.00 -12.96 5.75
C LEU A 60 -12.92 -11.91 4.65
N ILE A 61 -11.93 -11.01 4.73
CA ILE A 61 -11.65 -10.05 3.66
C ILE A 61 -10.31 -10.37 3.04
N GLY A 62 -10.30 -10.61 1.73
CA GLY A 62 -9.09 -10.75 0.91
C GLY A 62 -8.89 -9.51 0.04
N VAL A 63 -7.66 -9.01 -0.03
CA VAL A 63 -7.27 -7.87 -0.86
C VAL A 63 -6.02 -8.22 -1.66
N ASP A 64 -5.85 -7.63 -2.83
CA ASP A 64 -4.72 -7.88 -3.73
C ASP A 64 -3.48 -7.04 -3.42
N PHE A 65 -3.56 -6.12 -2.46
CA PHE A 65 -2.41 -5.31 -2.03
C PHE A 65 -1.74 -5.85 -0.76
N SER A 66 -0.49 -5.43 -0.56
CA SER A 66 0.31 -5.85 0.59
C SER A 66 -0.19 -5.25 1.90
N LEU A 67 -0.43 -6.09 2.91
CA LEU A 67 -0.82 -5.67 4.26
C LEU A 67 0.38 -5.38 5.19
N GLY A 68 1.60 -5.36 4.67
CA GLY A 68 2.79 -5.13 5.48
C GLY A 68 3.99 -4.66 4.68
N PHE A 69 5.04 -4.31 5.40
CA PHE A 69 6.30 -3.79 4.87
C PHE A 69 7.46 -4.74 5.19
N PRO A 70 8.59 -4.64 4.48
CA PRO A 70 9.81 -5.34 4.82
C PRO A 70 10.25 -5.07 6.26
N ARG A 71 10.90 -6.07 6.88
CA ARG A 71 11.41 -5.94 8.25
C ARG A 71 12.38 -4.77 8.34
N GLY A 72 12.20 -3.92 9.37
CA GLY A 72 13.05 -2.76 9.61
C GLY A 72 12.56 -1.45 8.97
N THR A 73 11.50 -1.48 8.13
CA THR A 73 10.97 -0.25 7.51
C THR A 73 10.52 0.78 8.55
N ALA A 74 9.78 0.36 9.58
CA ALA A 74 9.36 1.27 10.66
C ALA A 74 10.55 1.84 11.45
N ALA A 75 11.57 1.01 11.71
CA ALA A 75 12.79 1.47 12.40
C ALA A 75 13.60 2.45 11.54
N ALA A 76 13.66 2.25 10.23
CA ALA A 76 14.34 3.17 9.32
C ALA A 76 13.63 4.53 9.19
N LEU A 77 12.38 4.62 9.62
CA LEU A 77 11.58 5.85 9.73
C LEU A 77 11.46 6.35 11.18
N ASP A 78 12.24 5.79 12.11
CA ASP A 78 12.22 6.13 13.53
C ASP A 78 10.80 6.06 14.16
N LEU A 79 9.99 5.10 13.73
CA LEU A 79 8.63 4.93 14.22
C LEU A 79 8.61 4.10 15.50
N ALA A 80 8.04 4.65 16.55
CA ALA A 80 7.87 3.98 17.84
C ALA A 80 6.71 2.99 17.83
N GLY A 81 6.73 2.01 18.76
CA GLY A 81 5.63 1.07 18.98
C GLY A 81 5.71 -0.20 18.14
N ARG A 82 4.56 -0.78 17.83
CA ARG A 82 4.47 -2.00 17.02
C ARG A 82 4.70 -1.66 15.54
N PRO A 83 5.73 -2.19 14.87
CA PRO A 83 6.13 -1.77 13.51
C PRO A 83 5.00 -1.76 12.49
N TRP A 84 4.18 -2.82 12.47
CA TRP A 84 3.06 -2.91 11.55
C TRP A 84 2.03 -1.78 11.78
N ARG A 85 1.65 -1.58 13.03
CA ARG A 85 0.65 -0.57 13.40
C ARG A 85 1.16 0.85 13.14
N ALA A 86 2.41 1.14 13.53
CA ALA A 86 3.04 2.43 13.34
C ALA A 86 3.12 2.83 11.85
N MET A 87 3.43 1.87 10.96
CA MET A 87 3.40 2.10 9.51
C MET A 87 2.01 2.43 9.01
N TRP A 88 0.97 1.73 9.46
CA TRP A 88 -0.41 2.01 9.04
C TRP A 88 -0.94 3.33 9.60
N GLU A 89 -0.59 3.70 10.83
CA GLU A 89 -0.92 5.00 11.43
C GLU A 89 -0.24 6.14 10.67
N LEU A 90 1.04 5.99 10.32
CA LEU A 90 1.77 6.95 9.50
C LEU A 90 1.10 7.13 8.13
N LEU A 91 0.85 6.05 7.41
CA LEU A 91 0.24 6.14 6.08
C LEU A 91 -1.20 6.66 6.14
N GLY A 92 -1.99 6.24 7.13
CA GLY A 92 -3.36 6.71 7.33
C GLY A 92 -3.45 8.21 7.63
N SER A 93 -2.41 8.78 8.24
CA SER A 93 -2.33 10.24 8.50
C SER A 93 -1.74 11.03 7.32
N ALA A 94 -0.81 10.43 6.58
CA ALA A 94 -0.05 11.12 5.53
C ALA A 94 -0.72 11.04 4.14
N VAL A 95 -1.36 9.91 3.82
CA VAL A 95 -2.01 9.72 2.52
C VAL A 95 -3.42 10.26 2.55
N ASN A 96 -3.68 11.25 1.70
CA ASN A 96 -5.01 11.81 1.48
C ASN A 96 -5.55 11.34 0.14
N ASP A 97 -6.75 10.77 0.14
CA ASP A 97 -7.46 10.30 -1.05
C ASP A 97 -8.77 11.10 -1.20
N ASP A 98 -8.95 11.79 -2.33
CA ASP A 98 -10.14 12.59 -2.55
C ASP A 98 -11.31 11.76 -3.12
N ASP A 99 -12.48 12.38 -3.25
CA ASP A 99 -13.71 11.76 -3.74
C ASP A 99 -13.62 11.26 -5.20
N ARG A 100 -12.56 11.65 -5.91
CA ARG A 100 -12.31 11.29 -7.32
C ARG A 100 -11.10 10.37 -7.48
N ASN A 101 -10.62 9.73 -6.41
CA ASN A 101 -9.45 8.88 -6.39
C ASN A 101 -8.09 9.60 -6.58
N ARG A 102 -8.03 10.93 -6.57
CA ARG A 102 -6.74 11.62 -6.57
C ARG A 102 -6.12 11.55 -5.19
N ASN A 103 -4.85 11.23 -5.13
CA ASN A 103 -4.14 11.16 -3.86
C ASN A 103 -2.70 11.68 -3.99
N ASN A 104 -2.08 11.89 -2.83
CA ASN A 104 -0.72 12.40 -2.68
C ASN A 104 0.34 11.29 -2.48
N ARG A 105 0.04 10.01 -2.79
CA ARG A 105 0.91 8.85 -2.49
C ARG A 105 2.36 9.00 -2.97
N PHE A 106 2.59 9.63 -4.13
CA PHE A 106 3.94 9.82 -4.64
C PHE A 106 4.71 10.89 -3.86
N GLY A 107 4.05 11.96 -3.41
CA GLY A 107 4.63 12.93 -2.49
C GLY A 107 4.99 12.30 -1.15
N VAL A 108 4.10 11.48 -0.60
CA VAL A 108 4.34 10.73 0.64
C VAL A 108 5.52 9.78 0.46
N ALA A 109 5.56 8.97 -0.62
CA ALA A 109 6.68 8.05 -0.88
C ALA A 109 8.01 8.80 -1.04
N SER A 110 8.01 9.97 -1.69
CA SER A 110 9.20 10.84 -1.79
C SER A 110 9.66 11.34 -0.42
N GLY A 111 8.74 11.77 0.43
CA GLY A 111 9.05 12.19 1.81
C GLY A 111 9.66 11.06 2.63
N LEU A 112 9.04 9.88 2.62
CA LEU A 112 9.55 8.70 3.33
C LEU A 112 10.95 8.28 2.85
N ASN A 113 11.22 8.39 1.54
CA ASN A 113 12.56 8.16 1.02
C ASN A 113 13.57 9.21 1.50
N ALA A 114 13.18 10.48 1.57
CA ALA A 114 14.03 11.56 2.10
C ALA A 114 14.37 11.33 3.58
N ASP A 115 13.38 10.93 4.38
CA ASP A 115 13.58 10.61 5.80
C ASP A 115 14.56 9.45 6.00
N MET A 116 14.41 8.37 5.21
CA MET A 116 15.34 7.24 5.21
C MET A 116 16.74 7.60 4.69
N ALA A 117 16.85 8.52 3.72
CA ALA A 117 18.13 8.99 3.18
C ALA A 117 18.90 9.84 4.19
N GLY A 118 18.21 10.63 5.01
CA GLY A 118 18.81 11.38 6.10
C GLY A 118 19.58 10.51 7.11
N VAL A 119 19.16 9.26 7.28
CA VAL A 119 19.87 8.26 8.11
C VAL A 119 21.07 7.66 7.34
N ALA A 120 21.02 7.61 5.99
CA ALA A 120 22.06 7.03 5.14
C ALA A 120 23.10 8.04 4.61
N ALA A 121 22.83 9.34 4.69
CA ALA A 121 23.63 10.41 4.08
C ALA A 121 25.01 10.67 4.74
N THR A 122 25.39 9.86 5.73
CA THR A 122 26.76 9.88 6.31
C THR A 122 27.78 9.10 5.48
N ALA A 123 27.35 8.39 4.43
CA ALA A 123 28.25 7.70 3.51
C ALA A 123 28.40 8.50 2.21
N ALA A 124 29.63 8.92 1.93
CA ALA A 124 30.01 9.66 0.73
C ALA A 124 29.68 8.89 -0.57
N SER A 125 28.48 9.06 -1.11
CA SER A 125 28.16 8.69 -2.49
C SER A 125 27.54 9.88 -3.22
N THR A 126 28.14 10.25 -4.32
CA THR A 126 27.72 11.32 -5.24
C THR A 126 26.44 10.96 -6.02
N GLU A 127 25.95 9.74 -5.92
CA GLU A 127 24.65 9.33 -6.42
C GLU A 127 23.63 9.44 -5.27
N ARG A 128 22.76 10.43 -5.35
CA ARG A 128 21.63 10.59 -4.44
C ARG A 128 20.71 9.38 -4.57
N ALA A 129 20.80 8.48 -3.61
CA ALA A 129 19.97 7.29 -3.57
C ALA A 129 18.51 7.70 -3.34
N ALA A 130 17.65 7.34 -4.28
CA ALA A 130 16.23 7.69 -4.24
C ALA A 130 15.42 6.96 -3.15
N GLY A 131 16.04 6.11 -2.32
CA GLY A 131 15.37 5.34 -1.26
C GLY A 131 14.67 4.07 -1.75
N PRO A 132 14.06 3.27 -0.84
CA PRO A 132 13.50 1.97 -1.16
C PRO A 132 12.17 2.02 -1.92
N PHE A 133 11.46 3.15 -1.90
CA PHE A 133 10.22 3.34 -2.66
C PHE A 133 10.53 3.86 -4.05
N TRP A 134 9.89 3.29 -5.08
CA TRP A 134 10.08 3.63 -6.49
C TRP A 134 8.86 3.25 -7.32
N GLY A 135 8.87 3.52 -8.63
CA GLY A 135 7.80 3.12 -9.55
C GLY A 135 6.76 4.21 -9.81
N CYS A 136 7.11 5.49 -9.58
CA CYS A 136 6.20 6.59 -9.93
C CYS A 136 6.13 6.83 -11.45
N PRO A 137 5.02 7.39 -11.96
CA PRO A 137 4.98 7.91 -13.32
C PRO A 137 6.08 8.96 -13.56
N PRO A 138 6.62 9.10 -14.78
CA PRO A 138 7.68 10.06 -15.07
C PRO A 138 7.41 11.50 -14.62
N ALA A 139 6.14 11.95 -14.73
CA ALA A 139 5.72 13.28 -14.30
C ALA A 139 5.70 13.47 -12.76
N GLN A 140 5.79 12.39 -12.00
CA GLN A 140 5.78 12.38 -10.52
C GLN A 140 7.18 12.13 -9.93
N ARG A 141 8.23 12.11 -10.76
CA ARG A 141 9.61 11.95 -10.31
C ARG A 141 10.04 13.16 -9.47
N THR A 142 10.76 12.85 -8.42
CA THR A 142 11.40 13.86 -7.55
C THR A 142 12.88 13.49 -7.33
N GLU A 143 13.59 14.27 -6.55
CA GLU A 143 14.94 13.94 -6.09
C GLU A 143 14.99 12.61 -5.32
N HIS A 144 13.93 12.27 -4.58
CA HIS A 144 13.86 11.09 -3.72
C HIS A 144 12.92 10.00 -4.24
N LEU A 145 12.29 10.16 -5.41
CA LEU A 145 11.38 9.17 -5.98
C LEU A 145 11.62 8.98 -7.48
N THR A 146 11.95 7.76 -7.88
CA THR A 146 12.27 7.38 -9.25
C THR A 146 11.19 6.54 -9.91
N SER A 147 11.12 6.58 -11.25
CA SER A 147 10.22 5.71 -12.03
C SER A 147 10.76 4.28 -12.16
N THR A 148 12.07 4.12 -12.08
CA THR A 148 12.76 2.84 -12.20
C THR A 148 13.36 2.44 -10.86
N LYS A 149 13.56 1.14 -10.66
CA LYS A 149 14.18 0.60 -9.45
C LYS A 149 15.60 1.17 -9.29
N PRO A 150 15.92 1.87 -8.19
CA PRO A 150 17.26 2.38 -7.95
C PRO A 150 18.21 1.27 -7.50
N THR A 151 19.52 1.52 -7.59
CA THR A 151 20.51 0.66 -6.96
C THR A 151 20.31 0.69 -5.44
N ARG A 152 20.20 -0.49 -4.84
CA ARG A 152 19.89 -0.61 -3.43
C ARG A 152 21.08 -0.21 -2.55
N ALA A 153 20.85 0.68 -1.59
CA ALA A 153 21.80 0.96 -0.53
C ALA A 153 21.72 -0.11 0.59
N ALA A 154 22.87 -0.48 1.15
CA ALA A 154 22.95 -1.50 2.22
C ALA A 154 22.18 -1.11 3.49
N ALA A 155 22.02 0.19 3.75
CA ALA A 155 21.29 0.71 4.91
C ALA A 155 19.75 0.61 4.78
N TRP A 156 19.23 0.35 3.59
CA TRP A 156 17.78 0.25 3.41
C TRP A 156 17.22 -1.04 3.98
N PRO A 157 15.94 -1.06 4.42
CA PRO A 157 15.24 -2.27 4.80
C PRO A 157 15.32 -3.35 3.69
N PRO A 158 15.27 -4.66 4.01
CA PRO A 158 15.23 -5.72 3.01
C PRO A 158 14.18 -5.44 1.93
N GLU A 159 14.48 -5.82 0.68
CA GLU A 159 13.54 -5.62 -0.43
C GLU A 159 12.26 -6.45 -0.25
N TRP A 160 12.42 -7.65 0.29
CA TRP A 160 11.33 -8.60 0.45
C TRP A 160 10.81 -8.64 1.89
N ARG A 161 9.51 -8.78 2.04
CA ARG A 161 8.93 -9.17 3.32
C ARG A 161 9.40 -10.57 3.69
N ARG A 162 9.43 -10.88 4.99
CA ARG A 162 9.94 -12.17 5.47
C ARG A 162 9.24 -13.39 4.83
N VAL A 163 7.95 -13.29 4.55
CA VAL A 163 7.20 -14.36 3.87
C VAL A 163 7.64 -14.52 2.42
N GLU A 164 7.89 -13.43 1.72
CA GLU A 164 8.34 -13.43 0.31
C GLU A 164 9.76 -13.99 0.20
N ALA A 165 10.67 -13.57 1.07
CA ALA A 165 12.03 -14.12 1.14
C ALA A 165 12.02 -15.65 1.34
N ARG A 166 11.20 -16.14 2.28
CA ARG A 166 11.03 -17.58 2.50
C ARG A 166 10.50 -18.35 1.28
N LEU A 167 9.55 -17.76 0.56
CA LEU A 167 9.01 -18.39 -0.67
C LEU A 167 10.05 -18.43 -1.79
N ARG A 168 11.03 -17.54 -1.77
CA ARG A 168 12.15 -17.49 -2.73
C ARG A 168 13.35 -18.36 -2.33
N GLY A 169 13.33 -18.93 -1.12
CA GLY A 169 14.44 -19.73 -0.59
C GLY A 169 15.61 -18.90 -0.04
N GLU A 170 15.34 -17.65 0.33
CA GLU A 170 16.32 -16.69 0.92
C GLU A 170 16.22 -16.65 2.46
#